data_0f0dd1094ffe217be1a88fe2910259fc
#
_entry.id   0f0dd1094ffe217be1a88fe2910259fc
#
_cell.length_a   1.000
_cell.length_b   1.000
_cell.length_c   1.000
_cell.angle_alpha   90.00
_cell.angle_beta   90.00
_cell.angle_gamma   90.00
#
_symmetry.space_group_name_H-M   'P 1'
#
loop_
_entity.id
_entity.type
_entity.pdbx_description
1 polymer ?
#
loop_
_entity_poly.entity_id
_entity_poly.type
_entity_poly.pdbx_seq_one_letter_code
_entity_poly.pdbx_strand_id
1 'polypeptide(L)'
;MKTSVVAVAAVLGASALVGMTVAGCHSGSTSSPASSGSAASTTASSSAASSSAQAQPADYTELLIKATDINAPEVFTAGPPMQNPNGKAGVATSFSNPDGTHVIGDTILVLPDPSAAASALDAAKTALGGSVNGTPGPADIGTGGTTVSGNSPDGSKSVTVLLFTQGRAFTTLEFDGPANAAVPPDFVTDVGQKQVTAIKTGLPD
;
A
#
# COMPACT_ATOMS: atom_id res chain seq x y z
N MET A 1 30.50 -21.91 -6.27
CA MET A 1 29.78 -20.69 -5.91
C MET A 1 28.74 -20.44 -7.01
N LYS A 2 27.47 -20.75 -6.74
CA LYS A 2 26.35 -20.50 -7.69
C LYS A 2 25.51 -19.39 -7.09
N THR A 3 25.60 -18.22 -7.68
CA THR A 3 24.75 -17.05 -7.35
C THR A 3 23.36 -17.30 -7.90
N SER A 4 22.40 -17.60 -7.02
CA SER A 4 20.99 -17.64 -7.38
C SER A 4 20.43 -16.21 -7.35
N VAL A 5 20.11 -15.69 -8.51
CA VAL A 5 19.38 -14.42 -8.65
C VAL A 5 17.92 -14.72 -8.43
N VAL A 6 17.38 -14.23 -7.32
CA VAL A 6 15.94 -14.28 -7.06
C VAL A 6 15.26 -13.24 -7.94
N ALA A 7 14.54 -13.69 -8.94
CA ALA A 7 13.72 -12.82 -9.80
C ALA A 7 12.41 -12.51 -9.08
N VAL A 8 12.27 -11.24 -8.65
CA VAL A 8 10.99 -10.72 -8.19
C VAL A 8 10.08 -10.57 -9.41
N ALA A 9 9.07 -11.42 -9.50
CA ALA A 9 8.07 -11.36 -10.55
C ALA A 9 7.13 -10.16 -10.31
N ALA A 10 7.32 -9.08 -11.07
CA ALA A 10 6.39 -7.97 -11.12
C ALA A 10 5.13 -8.40 -11.88
N VAL A 11 4.00 -8.47 -11.21
CA VAL A 11 2.69 -8.65 -11.83
C VAL A 11 2.29 -7.32 -12.48
N LEU A 12 2.42 -7.25 -13.80
CA LEU A 12 1.94 -6.14 -14.63
C LEU A 12 0.43 -6.27 -14.83
N GLY A 13 -0.36 -5.48 -14.10
CA GLY A 13 -1.78 -5.30 -14.35
C GLY A 13 -2.01 -4.53 -15.66
N ALA A 14 -2.66 -5.17 -16.62
CA ALA A 14 -3.07 -4.57 -17.88
C ALA A 14 -4.23 -3.60 -17.67
N SER A 15 -4.00 -2.30 -17.86
CA SER A 15 -5.04 -1.27 -17.89
C SER A 15 -5.68 -1.23 -19.27
N ALA A 16 -6.93 -1.65 -19.39
CA ALA A 16 -7.76 -1.47 -20.58
C ALA A 16 -8.27 -0.03 -20.63
N LEU A 17 -7.80 0.74 -21.61
CA LEU A 17 -8.34 2.06 -21.97
C LEU A 17 -9.57 1.87 -22.85
N VAL A 18 -10.76 2.18 -22.33
CA VAL A 18 -11.97 2.31 -23.13
C VAL A 18 -12.07 3.77 -23.60
N GLY A 19 -11.77 4.00 -24.86
CA GLY A 19 -11.97 5.28 -25.55
C GLY A 19 -13.44 5.43 -25.96
N MET A 20 -14.13 6.48 -25.47
CA MET A 20 -15.39 6.96 -26.02
C MET A 20 -15.13 8.18 -26.89
N THR A 21 -15.25 7.99 -28.21
CA THR A 21 -15.33 9.07 -29.18
C THR A 21 -16.79 9.54 -29.32
N VAL A 22 -17.06 10.78 -28.98
CA VAL A 22 -18.33 11.44 -29.36
C VAL A 22 -18.02 12.49 -30.42
N ALA A 23 -18.35 12.18 -31.67
CA ALA A 23 -18.41 13.14 -32.75
C ALA A 23 -19.88 13.67 -32.86
N GLY A 24 -20.02 14.98 -32.79
CA GLY A 24 -21.28 15.65 -32.97
C GLY A 24 -21.09 17.02 -33.63
N CYS A 25 -21.00 17.05 -34.97
CA CYS A 25 -21.13 18.27 -35.75
C CYS A 25 -22.59 18.66 -35.87
N HIS A 26 -22.94 19.89 -35.55
CA HIS A 26 -24.13 20.52 -36.17
C HIS A 26 -23.84 21.97 -36.52
N SER A 27 -23.82 22.22 -37.81
CA SER A 27 -23.78 23.52 -38.44
C SER A 27 -25.19 24.14 -38.47
N GLY A 28 -25.29 25.44 -38.23
CA GLY A 28 -26.53 26.18 -38.42
C GLY A 28 -26.28 27.68 -38.27
N SER A 29 -26.14 28.36 -39.40
CA SER A 29 -26.07 29.82 -39.52
C SER A 29 -27.46 30.44 -39.24
N THR A 30 -27.54 31.64 -38.63
CA THR A 30 -28.02 32.90 -39.25
C THR A 30 -28.28 34.02 -38.23
N SER A 31 -27.69 35.20 -38.57
CA SER A 31 -28.20 36.58 -38.37
C SER A 31 -28.40 37.19 -36.99
N SER A 32 -27.59 38.22 -36.74
CA SER A 32 -27.84 39.37 -35.82
C SER A 32 -29.09 40.20 -36.23
N PRO A 33 -29.64 41.14 -35.35
CA PRO A 33 -28.89 42.25 -34.79
C PRO A 33 -29.26 42.72 -33.35
N ALA A 34 -28.29 43.45 -32.78
CA ALA A 34 -28.31 44.52 -31.79
C ALA A 34 -29.46 44.74 -30.81
N SER A 35 -29.13 44.79 -29.52
CA SER A 35 -29.59 45.84 -28.58
C SER A 35 -28.75 45.86 -27.30
N SER A 36 -28.38 47.06 -26.92
CA SER A 36 -27.62 47.50 -25.77
C SER A 36 -28.30 47.12 -24.46
N GLY A 37 -27.47 46.61 -23.51
CA GLY A 37 -27.89 46.38 -22.12
C GLY A 37 -26.67 46.32 -21.22
N SER A 38 -26.38 47.45 -20.57
CA SER A 38 -25.44 47.56 -19.48
C SER A 38 -25.88 46.68 -18.31
N ALA A 39 -25.08 45.72 -17.90
CA ALA A 39 -25.30 45.03 -16.64
C ALA A 39 -23.96 44.68 -15.96
N ALA A 40 -23.90 45.08 -14.72
CA ALA A 40 -22.87 45.05 -13.75
C ALA A 40 -21.99 43.78 -13.72
N SER A 41 -20.68 44.01 -13.71
CA SER A 41 -19.64 43.03 -13.36
C SER A 41 -19.73 42.67 -11.88
N THR A 42 -20.33 41.54 -11.57
CA THR A 42 -20.11 40.89 -10.28
C THR A 42 -18.83 40.04 -10.40
N THR A 43 -17.74 40.55 -9.90
CA THR A 43 -16.51 39.81 -9.64
C THR A 43 -16.79 38.73 -8.59
N ALA A 44 -17.04 37.51 -9.03
CA ALA A 44 -16.98 36.36 -8.16
C ALA A 44 -15.51 36.08 -7.86
N SER A 45 -15.04 36.54 -6.70
CA SER A 45 -13.76 36.07 -6.12
C SER A 45 -13.88 34.58 -5.85
N SER A 46 -13.39 33.77 -6.77
CA SER A 46 -13.08 32.38 -6.49
C SER A 46 -11.89 32.36 -5.52
N SER A 47 -12.18 32.24 -4.24
CA SER A 47 -11.19 31.83 -3.24
C SER A 47 -10.77 30.41 -3.60
N ALA A 48 -9.68 30.29 -4.37
CA ALA A 48 -8.96 29.06 -4.50
C ALA A 48 -8.44 28.71 -3.09
N ALA A 49 -9.10 27.76 -2.44
CA ALA A 49 -8.54 27.09 -1.28
C ALA A 49 -7.24 26.44 -1.76
N SER A 50 -6.13 27.11 -1.52
CA SER A 50 -4.82 26.48 -1.59
C SER A 50 -4.80 25.42 -0.49
N SER A 51 -5.15 24.17 -0.84
CA SER A 51 -4.73 23.04 -0.04
C SER A 51 -3.20 23.05 -0.09
N SER A 52 -2.57 23.51 0.97
CA SER A 52 -1.15 23.32 1.20
C SER A 52 -0.95 21.79 1.21
N ALA A 53 -0.50 21.23 0.10
CA ALA A 53 0.02 19.89 0.06
C ALA A 53 1.15 19.88 1.09
N GLN A 54 0.91 19.21 2.23
CA GLN A 54 1.94 18.94 3.20
C GLN A 54 3.08 18.28 2.46
N ALA A 55 4.26 18.93 2.43
CA ALA A 55 5.43 18.35 1.81
C ALA A 55 5.67 16.98 2.45
N GLN A 56 5.41 15.91 1.70
CA GLN A 56 5.62 14.56 2.18
C GLN A 56 7.13 14.37 2.39
N PRO A 57 7.56 13.80 3.51
CA PRO A 57 8.96 13.45 3.69
C PRO A 57 9.42 12.59 2.50
N ALA A 58 10.56 12.92 1.93
CA ALA A 58 11.15 12.13 0.86
C ALA A 58 11.68 10.77 1.36
N ASP A 59 11.88 10.65 2.68
CA ASP A 59 12.39 9.45 3.35
C ASP A 59 11.39 8.95 4.40
N TYR A 60 10.89 7.73 4.19
CA TYR A 60 9.95 7.06 5.07
C TYR A 60 10.58 5.91 5.87
N THR A 61 11.91 5.81 5.91
CA THR A 61 12.64 4.71 6.57
C THR A 61 12.28 4.58 8.06
N GLU A 62 11.97 5.69 8.72
CA GLU A 62 11.57 5.71 10.14
C GLU A 62 10.22 5.02 10.41
N LEU A 63 9.42 4.76 9.37
CA LEU A 63 8.16 4.03 9.51
C LEU A 63 8.37 2.52 9.66
N LEU A 64 9.52 1.99 9.26
CA LEU A 64 9.83 0.56 9.33
C LEU A 64 10.18 0.16 10.77
N ILE A 65 9.77 -1.04 11.17
CA ILE A 65 10.33 -1.70 12.35
C ILE A 65 11.81 -2.01 12.12
N LYS A 66 12.53 -2.24 13.20
CA LYS A 66 13.92 -2.70 13.16
C LYS A 66 14.00 -4.21 13.31
N ALA A 67 15.07 -4.83 12.78
CA ALA A 67 15.28 -6.26 12.97
C ALA A 67 15.34 -6.65 14.46
N THR A 68 15.80 -5.75 15.33
CA THR A 68 15.84 -5.93 16.80
C THR A 68 14.44 -5.93 17.45
N ASP A 69 13.44 -5.45 16.75
CA ASP A 69 12.05 -5.43 17.24
C ASP A 69 11.34 -6.76 16.97
N ILE A 70 11.94 -7.63 16.14
CA ILE A 70 11.39 -8.95 15.80
C ILE A 70 11.77 -9.94 16.90
N ASN A 71 10.83 -10.27 17.77
CA ASN A 71 11.01 -11.23 18.87
C ASN A 71 10.81 -12.67 18.35
N ALA A 72 11.85 -13.24 17.74
CA ALA A 72 11.84 -14.61 17.27
C ALA A 72 12.95 -15.43 17.97
N PRO A 73 12.84 -16.78 18.01
CA PRO A 73 13.95 -17.63 18.46
C PRO A 73 15.20 -17.52 17.60
N GLU A 74 15.06 -17.07 16.37
CA GLU A 74 16.13 -16.86 15.40
C GLU A 74 16.36 -15.37 15.15
N VAL A 75 17.57 -15.03 14.73
CA VAL A 75 17.98 -13.64 14.45
C VAL A 75 17.56 -13.27 13.04
N PHE A 76 16.85 -12.16 12.89
CA PHE A 76 16.54 -11.56 11.60
C PHE A 76 17.51 -10.44 11.26
N THR A 77 17.83 -10.30 9.98
CA THR A 77 18.62 -9.20 9.43
C THR A 77 17.78 -8.42 8.43
N ALA A 78 17.76 -7.10 8.57
CA ALA A 78 17.05 -6.23 7.65
C ALA A 78 17.84 -6.08 6.34
N GLY A 79 17.10 -6.17 5.23
CA GLY A 79 17.58 -5.76 3.92
C GLY A 79 17.63 -4.24 3.77
N PRO A 80 18.20 -3.72 2.66
CA PRO A 80 18.20 -2.29 2.40
C PRO A 80 16.76 -1.78 2.17
N PRO A 81 16.38 -0.64 2.78
CA PRO A 81 15.07 -0.05 2.55
C PRO A 81 14.95 0.47 1.12
N MET A 82 13.80 0.24 0.51
CA MET A 82 13.44 0.73 -0.82
C MET A 82 12.38 1.84 -0.67
N GLN A 83 12.74 3.05 -1.06
CA GLN A 83 11.82 4.18 -1.06
C GLN A 83 10.88 4.11 -2.27
N ASN A 84 9.66 4.58 -2.06
CA ASN A 84 8.64 4.70 -3.10
C ASN A 84 8.39 3.38 -3.87
N PRO A 85 8.02 2.29 -3.16
CA PRO A 85 7.76 1.00 -3.80
C PRO A 85 6.70 1.14 -4.90
N ASN A 86 6.98 0.59 -6.07
CA ASN A 86 6.11 0.67 -7.25
C ASN A 86 5.76 2.12 -7.66
N GLY A 87 6.64 3.09 -7.38
CA GLY A 87 6.44 4.51 -7.68
C GLY A 87 5.38 5.20 -6.81
N LYS A 88 4.97 4.59 -5.70
CA LYS A 88 4.03 5.16 -4.73
C LYS A 88 4.78 5.65 -3.51
N ALA A 89 4.36 6.78 -2.94
CA ALA A 89 4.95 7.30 -1.71
C ALA A 89 4.91 6.23 -0.61
N GLY A 90 6.05 5.99 0.04
CA GLY A 90 6.18 4.95 1.04
C GLY A 90 7.56 4.32 1.09
N VAL A 91 7.67 3.22 1.80
CA VAL A 91 8.92 2.48 1.99
C VAL A 91 8.64 0.99 2.07
N ALA A 92 9.60 0.18 1.64
CA ALA A 92 9.56 -1.26 1.82
C ALA A 92 10.93 -1.80 2.25
N THR A 93 10.93 -2.89 2.98
CA THR A 93 12.12 -3.68 3.30
C THR A 93 11.76 -5.15 3.44
N SER A 94 12.76 -5.99 3.64
CA SER A 94 12.59 -7.38 4.02
C SER A 94 13.53 -7.73 5.17
N PHE A 95 13.08 -8.63 6.02
CA PHE A 95 13.89 -9.22 7.08
C PHE A 95 14.04 -10.70 6.79
N SER A 96 15.24 -11.24 6.91
CA SER A 96 15.48 -12.67 6.69
C SER A 96 16.33 -13.26 7.81
N ASN A 97 16.07 -14.51 8.14
CA ASN A 97 16.94 -15.31 8.97
C ASN A 97 18.23 -15.68 8.18
N PRO A 98 19.30 -16.17 8.85
CA PRO A 98 20.57 -16.47 8.20
C PRO A 98 20.48 -17.48 7.05
N ASP A 99 19.54 -18.42 7.14
CA ASP A 99 19.37 -19.47 6.13
C ASP A 99 18.45 -19.03 4.97
N GLY A 100 17.78 -17.87 5.11
CA GLY A 100 16.81 -17.36 4.13
C GLY A 100 15.55 -18.21 4.01
N THR A 101 15.28 -19.08 4.99
CA THR A 101 14.08 -19.93 5.02
C THR A 101 12.86 -19.22 5.55
N HIS A 102 13.07 -18.21 6.41
CA HIS A 102 12.03 -17.31 6.90
C HIS A 102 12.31 -15.88 6.43
N VAL A 103 11.30 -15.28 5.82
CA VAL A 103 11.40 -13.91 5.31
C VAL A 103 10.14 -13.14 5.75
N ILE A 104 10.34 -11.92 6.22
CA ILE A 104 9.24 -10.99 6.51
C ILE A 104 9.40 -9.82 5.55
N GLY A 105 8.44 -9.67 4.64
CA GLY A 105 8.32 -8.49 3.79
C GLY A 105 7.51 -7.43 4.51
N ASP A 106 8.00 -6.20 4.55
CA ASP A 106 7.31 -5.04 5.11
C ASP A 106 7.18 -3.96 4.04
N THR A 107 5.96 -3.59 3.71
CA THR A 107 5.65 -2.54 2.73
C THR A 107 4.65 -1.57 3.32
N ILE A 108 5.01 -0.30 3.36
CA ILE A 108 4.20 0.80 3.87
C ILE A 108 3.99 1.79 2.74
N LEU A 109 2.74 2.02 2.37
CA LEU A 109 2.34 3.09 1.45
C LEU A 109 1.77 4.26 2.25
N VAL A 110 2.24 5.46 1.96
CA VAL A 110 1.75 6.69 2.59
C VAL A 110 0.82 7.39 1.62
N LEU A 111 -0.46 7.39 1.93
CA LEU A 111 -1.53 7.92 1.09
C LEU A 111 -1.81 9.39 1.47
N PRO A 112 -2.55 10.14 0.63
CA PRO A 112 -2.87 11.54 0.92
C PRO A 112 -3.64 11.72 2.22
N ASP A 113 -4.53 10.80 2.55
CA ASP A 113 -5.41 10.84 3.71
C ASP A 113 -5.84 9.44 4.18
N PRO A 114 -6.46 9.30 5.38
CA PRO A 114 -6.90 8.02 5.90
C PRO A 114 -7.96 7.30 5.04
N SER A 115 -8.78 8.03 4.29
CA SER A 115 -9.81 7.43 3.43
C SER A 115 -9.17 6.76 2.20
N ALA A 116 -8.13 7.37 1.65
CA ALA A 116 -7.32 6.76 0.60
C ALA A 116 -6.58 5.51 1.10
N ALA A 117 -6.09 5.52 2.35
CA ALA A 117 -5.49 4.34 2.97
C ALA A 117 -6.51 3.21 3.15
N ALA A 118 -7.72 3.51 3.62
CA ALA A 118 -8.79 2.53 3.74
C ALA A 118 -9.17 1.92 2.38
N SER A 119 -9.25 2.75 1.33
CA SER A 119 -9.53 2.26 -0.03
C SER A 119 -8.42 1.35 -0.56
N ALA A 120 -7.15 1.66 -0.26
CA ALA A 120 -6.01 0.81 -0.61
C ALA A 120 -6.06 -0.54 0.14
N LEU A 121 -6.44 -0.52 1.42
CA LEU A 121 -6.64 -1.74 2.22
C LEU A 121 -7.74 -2.63 1.62
N ASP A 122 -8.89 -2.07 1.24
CA ASP A 122 -10.00 -2.84 0.67
C ASP A 122 -9.63 -3.45 -0.69
N ALA A 123 -8.91 -2.70 -1.51
CA ALA A 123 -8.37 -3.23 -2.77
C ALA A 123 -7.39 -4.40 -2.53
N ALA A 124 -6.50 -4.26 -1.53
CA ALA A 124 -5.55 -5.31 -1.17
C ALA A 124 -6.24 -6.57 -0.62
N LYS A 125 -7.27 -6.41 0.23
CA LYS A 125 -8.10 -7.54 0.72
C LYS A 125 -8.70 -8.34 -0.43
N THR A 126 -9.18 -7.66 -1.46
CA THR A 126 -9.76 -8.31 -2.66
C THR A 126 -8.71 -9.11 -3.43
N ALA A 127 -7.46 -8.67 -3.42
CA ALA A 127 -6.35 -9.31 -4.13
C ALA A 127 -5.71 -10.50 -3.38
N LEU A 128 -5.99 -10.67 -2.08
CA LEU A 128 -5.35 -11.70 -1.24
C LEU A 128 -5.45 -13.12 -1.80
N GLY A 129 -6.59 -13.47 -2.41
CA GLY A 129 -6.81 -14.80 -2.98
C GLY A 129 -5.86 -15.18 -4.12
N GLY A 130 -5.17 -14.21 -4.71
CA GLY A 130 -4.13 -14.46 -5.73
C GLY A 130 -2.75 -14.75 -5.14
N SER A 131 -2.53 -14.46 -3.86
CA SER A 131 -1.22 -14.57 -3.19
C SER A 131 -1.15 -15.71 -2.19
N VAL A 132 -2.27 -16.04 -1.54
CA VAL A 132 -2.32 -17.05 -0.47
C VAL A 132 -3.55 -17.93 -0.62
N ASN A 133 -3.35 -19.24 -0.57
CA ASN A 133 -4.43 -20.23 -0.47
C ASN A 133 -4.93 -20.33 0.98
N GLY A 134 -5.75 -19.38 1.41
CA GLY A 134 -6.26 -19.30 2.77
C GLY A 134 -7.56 -18.51 2.84
N THR A 135 -8.17 -18.51 4.02
CA THR A 135 -9.38 -17.70 4.29
C THR A 135 -8.99 -16.47 5.09
N PRO A 136 -9.24 -15.25 4.59
CA PRO A 136 -9.01 -14.03 5.36
C PRO A 136 -9.89 -13.97 6.61
N GLY A 137 -9.30 -13.51 7.70
CA GLY A 137 -9.97 -13.27 8.97
C GLY A 137 -9.58 -11.89 9.54
N PRO A 138 -10.36 -11.37 10.51
CA PRO A 138 -10.04 -10.11 11.18
C PRO A 138 -8.78 -10.25 12.04
N ALA A 139 -8.00 -9.18 12.13
CA ALA A 139 -6.87 -9.04 13.05
C ALA A 139 -7.03 -7.72 13.84
N ASP A 140 -6.79 -7.77 15.14
CA ASP A 140 -6.85 -6.59 16.02
C ASP A 140 -5.53 -5.79 15.95
N ILE A 141 -5.21 -5.32 14.74
CA ILE A 141 -3.99 -4.58 14.42
C ILE A 141 -4.37 -3.36 13.59
N GLY A 142 -3.99 -2.17 14.05
CA GLY A 142 -4.29 -0.91 13.37
C GLY A 142 -5.79 -0.72 13.13
N THR A 143 -6.15 -0.18 11.99
CA THR A 143 -7.55 -0.04 11.56
C THR A 143 -7.83 -0.99 10.40
N GLY A 144 -8.93 -1.73 10.51
CA GLY A 144 -9.38 -2.68 9.48
C GLY A 144 -8.46 -3.88 9.27
N GLY A 145 -7.65 -4.22 10.29
CA GLY A 145 -6.69 -5.31 10.25
C GLY A 145 -7.29 -6.61 9.73
N THR A 146 -6.58 -7.26 8.81
CA THR A 146 -7.00 -8.51 8.19
C THR A 146 -5.78 -9.38 7.99
N THR A 147 -5.88 -10.64 8.41
CA THR A 147 -4.83 -11.65 8.21
C THR A 147 -5.35 -12.81 7.36
N VAL A 148 -4.46 -13.41 6.58
CA VAL A 148 -4.69 -14.67 5.88
C VAL A 148 -3.44 -15.53 6.00
N SER A 149 -3.61 -16.79 6.32
CA SER A 149 -2.52 -17.78 6.40
C SER A 149 -2.85 -18.97 5.53
N GLY A 150 -1.85 -19.49 4.84
CA GLY A 150 -1.97 -20.65 3.97
C GLY A 150 -0.67 -20.96 3.27
N ASN A 151 -0.75 -21.66 2.16
CA ASN A 151 0.40 -21.86 1.26
C ASN A 151 0.35 -20.88 0.10
N SER A 152 1.51 -20.59 -0.50
CA SER A 152 1.59 -19.94 -1.80
C SER A 152 0.78 -20.70 -2.85
N PRO A 153 0.35 -20.07 -3.96
CA PRO A 153 -0.44 -20.72 -5.00
C PRO A 153 0.21 -21.98 -5.59
N ASP A 154 1.53 -22.01 -5.64
CA ASP A 154 2.33 -23.14 -6.10
C ASP A 154 2.65 -24.18 -4.99
N GLY A 155 2.24 -23.91 -3.74
CA GLY A 155 2.47 -24.76 -2.58
C GLY A 155 3.93 -24.84 -2.11
N SER A 156 4.83 -24.03 -2.66
CA SER A 156 6.27 -24.10 -2.39
C SER A 156 6.66 -23.56 -1.00
N LYS A 157 5.85 -22.67 -0.43
CA LYS A 157 6.09 -22.04 0.87
C LYS A 157 4.80 -21.81 1.65
N SER A 158 4.88 -21.70 2.97
CA SER A 158 3.81 -21.11 3.75
C SER A 158 3.87 -19.59 3.64
N VAL A 159 2.70 -18.95 3.59
CA VAL A 159 2.58 -17.49 3.50
C VAL A 159 1.54 -17.04 4.50
N THR A 160 1.87 -16.04 5.31
CA THR A 160 0.89 -15.31 6.11
C THR A 160 0.98 -13.85 5.74
N VAL A 161 -0.16 -13.25 5.37
CA VAL A 161 -0.24 -11.82 5.06
C VAL A 161 -1.09 -11.14 6.12
N LEU A 162 -0.58 -10.03 6.66
CA LEU A 162 -1.29 -9.11 7.53
C LEU A 162 -1.41 -7.76 6.82
N LEU A 163 -2.64 -7.29 6.67
CA LEU A 163 -2.98 -5.99 6.08
C LEU A 163 -3.64 -5.11 7.14
N PHE A 164 -3.26 -3.84 7.23
CA PHE A 164 -3.92 -2.87 8.10
C PHE A 164 -3.62 -1.43 7.67
N THR A 165 -4.34 -0.48 8.24
CA THR A 165 -4.01 0.95 8.14
C THR A 165 -3.71 1.55 9.50
N GLN A 166 -2.85 2.58 9.51
CA GLN A 166 -2.61 3.43 10.65
C GLN A 166 -2.54 4.89 10.17
N GLY A 167 -3.55 5.70 10.54
CA GLY A 167 -3.71 7.03 9.96
C GLY A 167 -3.80 6.93 8.43
N ARG A 168 -2.96 7.67 7.72
CA ARG A 168 -2.86 7.64 6.25
C ARG A 168 -1.87 6.62 5.70
N ALA A 169 -1.28 5.76 6.53
CA ALA A 169 -0.44 4.66 6.09
C ALA A 169 -1.26 3.39 5.87
N PHE A 170 -1.02 2.72 4.74
CA PHE A 170 -1.46 1.36 4.47
C PHE A 170 -0.26 0.42 4.52
N THR A 171 -0.35 -0.65 5.29
CA THR A 171 0.74 -1.59 5.54
C THR A 171 0.38 -3.00 5.10
N THR A 172 1.35 -3.65 4.46
CA THR A 172 1.37 -5.07 4.16
C THR A 172 2.58 -5.70 4.83
N LEU A 173 2.35 -6.65 5.74
CA LEU A 173 3.36 -7.55 6.26
C LEU A 173 3.13 -8.94 5.67
N GLU A 174 4.14 -9.50 5.01
CA GLU A 174 4.12 -10.84 4.44
C GLU A 174 5.17 -11.70 5.14
N PHE A 175 4.73 -12.79 5.72
CA PHE A 175 5.58 -13.75 6.44
C PHE A 175 5.69 -15.02 5.61
N ASP A 176 6.86 -15.28 5.08
CA ASP A 176 7.19 -16.47 4.31
C ASP A 176 7.96 -17.47 5.16
N GLY A 177 7.62 -18.75 5.03
CA GLY A 177 8.29 -19.85 5.70
C GLY A 177 8.30 -21.12 4.87
N PRO A 178 8.93 -22.20 5.37
CA PRO A 178 8.87 -23.50 4.73
C PRO A 178 7.43 -23.98 4.51
N ALA A 179 7.19 -24.74 3.44
CA ALA A 179 5.87 -25.27 3.14
C ALA A 179 5.26 -26.01 4.35
N ASN A 180 4.00 -25.75 4.61
CA ASN A 180 3.23 -26.33 5.75
C ASN A 180 3.75 -25.95 7.16
N ALA A 181 4.61 -24.93 7.27
CA ALA A 181 5.07 -24.36 8.53
C ALA A 181 4.46 -22.96 8.72
N ALA A 182 3.19 -22.91 9.09
CA ALA A 182 2.49 -21.64 9.31
C ALA A 182 3.15 -20.85 10.45
N VAL A 183 3.26 -19.54 10.27
CA VAL A 183 3.78 -18.62 11.30
C VAL A 183 2.79 -18.56 12.47
N PRO A 184 3.24 -18.62 13.74
CA PRO A 184 2.38 -18.49 14.89
C PRO A 184 1.59 -17.17 14.89
N PRO A 185 0.26 -17.20 15.14
CA PRO A 185 -0.57 -15.99 15.14
C PRO A 185 -0.10 -14.91 16.13
N ASP A 186 0.40 -15.32 17.30
CA ASP A 186 0.91 -14.39 18.32
C ASP A 186 2.15 -13.63 17.82
N PHE A 187 3.01 -14.28 17.04
CA PHE A 187 4.16 -13.63 16.42
C PHE A 187 3.74 -12.60 15.38
N VAL A 188 2.77 -12.93 14.52
CA VAL A 188 2.20 -11.99 13.54
C VAL A 188 1.61 -10.77 14.24
N THR A 189 0.91 -11.01 15.37
CA THR A 189 0.31 -9.95 16.18
C THR A 189 1.38 -9.05 16.81
N ASP A 190 2.43 -9.63 17.40
CA ASP A 190 3.54 -8.86 18.01
C ASP A 190 4.25 -7.96 16.99
N VAL A 191 4.61 -8.52 15.83
CA VAL A 191 5.25 -7.76 14.75
C VAL A 191 4.33 -6.65 14.24
N GLY A 192 3.04 -6.96 14.01
CA GLY A 192 2.05 -5.99 13.57
C GLY A 192 1.84 -4.83 14.53
N GLN A 193 1.79 -5.08 15.84
CA GLN A 193 1.66 -4.04 16.87
C GLN A 193 2.90 -3.13 16.93
N LYS A 194 4.09 -3.69 16.77
CA LYS A 194 5.34 -2.91 16.68
C LYS A 194 5.35 -2.05 15.44
N GLN A 195 4.88 -2.58 14.32
CA GLN A 195 4.75 -1.81 13.08
C GLN A 195 3.75 -0.66 13.23
N VAL A 196 2.60 -0.87 13.86
CA VAL A 196 1.64 0.21 14.20
C VAL A 196 2.33 1.30 15.04
N THR A 197 3.15 0.90 16.02
CA THR A 197 3.86 1.84 16.90
C THR A 197 4.90 2.65 16.12
N ALA A 198 5.67 2.04 15.25
CA ALA A 198 6.64 2.71 14.40
C ALA A 198 5.95 3.75 13.49
N ILE A 199 4.84 3.38 12.85
CA ILE A 199 4.07 4.30 12.01
C ILE A 199 3.52 5.48 12.83
N LYS A 200 2.93 5.26 13.99
CA LYS A 200 2.43 6.35 14.87
C LYS A 200 3.53 7.32 15.27
N THR A 201 4.74 6.83 15.44
CA THR A 201 5.88 7.67 15.83
C THR A 201 6.43 8.47 14.66
N GLY A 202 6.58 7.83 13.49
CA GLY A 202 7.22 8.43 12.33
C GLY A 202 6.27 9.19 11.40
N LEU A 203 4.95 8.95 11.50
CA LEU A 203 3.94 9.59 10.69
C LEU A 203 2.79 10.09 11.59
N PRO A 204 3.00 11.20 12.31
CA PRO A 204 1.93 11.80 13.09
C PRO A 204 0.77 12.27 12.20
N ASP A 205 -0.45 12.26 12.77
CA ASP A 205 -1.70 12.67 12.11
C ASP A 205 -1.71 14.16 11.73
#